data_45de8bd0033f7a734a063687467dfbc4
#
_entry.id   45de8bd0033f7a734a063687467dfbc4
#
_cell.length_a   1.000
_cell.length_b   1.000
_cell.length_c   1.000
_cell.angle_alpha   90.00
_cell.angle_beta   90.00
_cell.angle_gamma   90.00
#
_symmetry.space_group_name_H-M   'P 1'
#
loop_
_entity.id
_entity.type
_entity.pdbx_description
1 polymer ?
#
loop_
_entity_poly.entity_id
_entity_poly.type
_entity_poly.pdbx_seq_one_letter_code
_entity_poly.pdbx_strand_id
1 'polypeptide(L)'
;YLLCQAEDGLYIIDQHAAQERIKYEYWREKIGEVSMDQQILLAPYIFSLPKHDFLMFLDRKGALEEAGIFLEEYGENQLILREHPTWLQESDLEETVYEMIDEILLTKEFSVKKYRHELATMVACKSSIKANHPLDAASARALVAELATCENPYSCAHGRPTIVHFNSGDMEKMFRRRQEAHLSKAASWKNLN
;
A
#
# COMPACT_ATOMS: atom_id res chain seq x y z
N TYR A 1 -12.55 11.07 2.56
CA TYR A 1 -12.11 11.75 1.33
C TYR A 1 -11.80 13.21 1.64
N LEU A 2 -10.78 13.76 0.94
CA LEU A 2 -10.47 15.19 0.96
C LEU A 2 -10.98 15.82 -0.34
N LEU A 3 -11.58 17.01 -0.21
CA LEU A 3 -12.05 17.79 -1.34
C LEU A 3 -11.17 19.04 -1.46
N CYS A 4 -10.47 19.17 -2.56
CA CYS A 4 -9.56 20.28 -2.83
C CYS A 4 -10.01 21.01 -4.09
N GLN A 5 -10.10 22.33 -4.02
CA GLN A 5 -10.40 23.19 -5.16
C GLN A 5 -9.10 23.85 -5.64
N ALA A 6 -8.87 23.83 -6.95
CA ALA A 6 -7.79 24.54 -7.62
C ALA A 6 -8.36 25.34 -8.82
N GLU A 7 -7.50 26.10 -9.49
CA GLU A 7 -7.91 26.93 -10.65
C GLU A 7 -8.43 26.08 -11.82
N ASP A 8 -7.94 24.86 -11.97
CA ASP A 8 -8.27 23.94 -13.05
C ASP A 8 -9.43 22.99 -12.70
N GLY A 9 -9.97 23.02 -11.47
CA GLY A 9 -11.12 22.21 -11.10
C GLY A 9 -11.17 21.70 -9.66
N LEU A 10 -11.91 20.60 -9.48
CA LEU A 10 -12.12 19.91 -8.20
C LEU A 10 -11.31 18.63 -8.16
N TYR A 11 -10.55 18.43 -7.09
CA TYR A 11 -9.83 17.21 -6.78
C TYR A 11 -10.49 16.48 -5.61
N ILE A 12 -10.72 15.20 -5.77
CA ILE A 12 -11.15 14.30 -4.70
C ILE A 12 -10.01 13.35 -4.42
N ILE A 13 -9.52 13.36 -3.19
CA ILE A 13 -8.41 12.52 -2.74
C ILE A 13 -8.93 11.49 -1.76
N ASP A 14 -8.66 10.20 -2.05
CA ASP A 14 -8.89 9.13 -1.09
C ASP A 14 -7.76 9.13 -0.08
N GLN A 15 -8.04 9.55 1.16
CA GLN A 15 -7.05 9.65 2.23
C GLN A 15 -6.39 8.31 2.57
N HIS A 16 -7.14 7.21 2.48
CA HIS A 16 -6.62 5.88 2.75
C HIS A 16 -5.66 5.44 1.64
N ALA A 17 -6.09 5.53 0.38
CA ALA A 17 -5.26 5.21 -0.77
C ALA A 17 -4.00 6.10 -0.86
N ALA A 18 -4.13 7.39 -0.49
CA ALA A 18 -3.00 8.31 -0.41
C ALA A 18 -1.97 7.87 0.63
N GLN A 19 -2.42 7.51 1.83
CA GLN A 19 -1.52 6.99 2.87
C GLN A 19 -0.87 5.67 2.49
N GLU A 20 -1.63 4.75 1.86
CA GLU A 20 -1.05 3.51 1.33
C GLU A 20 0.07 3.80 0.34
N ARG A 21 -0.10 4.78 -0.56
CA ARG A 21 0.94 5.17 -1.53
C ARG A 21 2.18 5.73 -0.86
N ILE A 22 2.03 6.71 0.03
CA ILE A 22 3.14 7.34 0.77
C ILE A 22 3.93 6.28 1.53
N LYS A 23 3.24 5.44 2.29
CA LYS A 23 3.87 4.41 3.09
C LYS A 23 4.51 3.32 2.24
N TYR A 24 3.89 2.94 1.12
CA TYR A 24 4.46 1.99 0.19
C TYR A 24 5.80 2.49 -0.37
N GLU A 25 5.89 3.73 -0.83
CA GLU A 25 7.14 4.26 -1.37
C GLU A 25 8.21 4.37 -0.27
N TYR A 26 7.84 4.82 0.92
CA TYR A 26 8.72 4.84 2.08
C TYR A 26 9.26 3.44 2.42
N TRP A 27 8.39 2.43 2.53
CA TRP A 27 8.82 1.08 2.88
C TRP A 27 9.57 0.37 1.76
N ARG A 28 9.22 0.64 0.50
CA ARG A 28 9.96 0.12 -0.66
C ARG A 28 11.43 0.54 -0.64
N GLU A 29 11.71 1.77 -0.24
CA GLU A 29 13.07 2.25 -0.04
C GLU A 29 13.71 1.64 1.20
N LYS A 30 13.01 1.67 2.34
CA LYS A 30 13.53 1.18 3.61
C LYS A 30 13.82 -0.32 3.63
N ILE A 31 12.97 -1.15 3.04
CA ILE A 31 13.22 -2.58 2.90
C ILE A 31 14.42 -2.85 1.95
N GLY A 32 14.77 -1.90 1.08
CA GLY A 32 15.98 -1.94 0.26
C GLY A 32 17.26 -1.48 0.98
N GLU A 33 17.09 -0.57 1.93
CA GLU A 33 18.13 -0.16 2.86
C GLU A 33 17.97 -1.02 4.11
N VAL A 34 18.79 -2.03 4.30
CA VAL A 34 18.78 -2.83 5.54
C VAL A 34 19.08 -1.86 6.69
N SER A 35 18.02 -1.20 7.20
CA SER A 35 18.09 -0.50 8.47
C SER A 35 18.28 -1.58 9.53
N MET A 36 19.50 -1.67 10.04
CA MET A 36 19.92 -2.64 11.06
C MET A 36 19.32 -2.30 12.43
N ASP A 37 18.39 -1.34 12.50
CA ASP A 37 17.72 -0.97 13.74
C ASP A 37 16.73 -2.07 14.14
N GLN A 38 17.18 -2.94 15.03
CA GLN A 38 16.40 -4.03 15.59
C GLN A 38 15.89 -3.64 16.98
N GLN A 39 14.66 -4.03 17.27
CA GLN A 39 14.06 -3.94 18.59
C GLN A 39 13.98 -5.34 19.20
N ILE A 40 14.59 -5.50 20.37
CA ILE A 40 14.55 -6.77 21.12
C ILE A 40 13.18 -6.94 21.75
N LEU A 41 12.59 -8.12 21.53
CA LEU A 41 11.31 -8.50 22.12
C LEU A 41 11.47 -8.85 23.60
N LEU A 42 10.52 -8.39 24.42
CA LEU A 42 10.47 -8.74 25.84
C LEU A 42 10.22 -10.24 26.03
N ALA A 43 9.42 -10.83 25.16
CA ALA A 43 9.18 -12.26 25.03
C ALA A 43 9.27 -12.64 23.56
N PRO A 44 10.08 -13.65 23.21
CA PRO A 44 10.20 -14.06 21.82
C PRO A 44 8.92 -14.71 21.30
N TYR A 45 8.64 -14.53 20.01
CA TYR A 45 7.56 -15.24 19.32
C TYR A 45 8.05 -16.59 18.78
N ILE A 46 7.21 -17.60 18.90
CA ILE A 46 7.48 -18.97 18.38
C ILE A 46 6.48 -19.29 17.30
N PHE A 47 6.98 -19.60 16.10
CA PHE A 47 6.20 -19.96 14.93
C PHE A 47 6.32 -21.46 14.71
N SER A 48 5.19 -22.18 14.72
CA SER A 48 5.14 -23.61 14.49
C SER A 48 4.65 -23.90 13.08
N LEU A 49 5.41 -24.65 12.30
CA LEU A 49 5.09 -24.98 10.93
C LEU A 49 4.93 -26.50 10.74
N PRO A 50 4.11 -26.96 9.78
CA PRO A 50 4.17 -28.33 9.32
C PRO A 50 5.59 -28.68 8.85
N LYS A 51 6.04 -29.91 9.04
CA LYS A 51 7.42 -30.33 8.72
C LYS A 51 7.84 -30.02 7.28
N HIS A 52 6.93 -30.19 6.32
CA HIS A 52 7.19 -29.88 4.91
C HIS A 52 7.46 -28.39 4.72
N ASP A 53 6.62 -27.54 5.30
CA ASP A 53 6.69 -26.09 5.18
C ASP A 53 7.92 -25.54 5.90
N PHE A 54 8.26 -26.11 7.06
CA PHE A 54 9.47 -25.77 7.79
C PHE A 54 10.74 -26.01 6.96
N LEU A 55 10.86 -27.16 6.31
CA LEU A 55 12.01 -27.46 5.46
C LEU A 55 12.07 -26.56 4.23
N MET A 56 10.92 -26.31 3.60
CA MET A 56 10.84 -25.37 2.47
C MET A 56 11.21 -23.94 2.87
N PHE A 57 10.79 -23.52 4.05
CA PHE A 57 11.10 -22.19 4.58
C PHE A 57 12.61 -22.04 4.82
N LEU A 58 13.28 -23.04 5.41
CA LEU A 58 14.73 -22.97 5.66
C LEU A 58 15.54 -22.74 4.39
N ASP A 59 15.12 -23.33 3.27
CA ASP A 59 15.78 -23.11 1.96
C ASP A 59 15.59 -21.68 1.43
N ARG A 60 14.58 -20.95 1.92
CA ARG A 60 14.17 -19.65 1.39
C ARG A 60 14.24 -18.50 2.40
N LYS A 61 14.62 -18.78 3.67
CA LYS A 61 14.61 -17.80 4.77
C LYS A 61 15.44 -16.53 4.50
N GLY A 62 16.46 -16.61 3.65
CA GLY A 62 17.27 -15.46 3.24
C GLY A 62 16.46 -14.27 2.73
N ALA A 63 15.25 -14.53 2.26
CA ALA A 63 14.31 -13.50 1.86
C ALA A 63 13.80 -12.62 3.03
N LEU A 64 13.49 -13.24 4.17
CA LEU A 64 13.13 -12.50 5.37
C LEU A 64 14.35 -11.81 6.00
N GLU A 65 15.50 -12.45 5.95
CA GLU A 65 16.76 -11.88 6.44
C GLU A 65 17.11 -10.58 5.70
N GLU A 66 16.83 -10.50 4.38
CA GLU A 66 16.98 -9.27 3.60
C GLU A 66 15.98 -8.16 4.02
N ALA A 67 14.85 -8.53 4.61
CA ALA A 67 13.89 -7.59 5.19
C ALA A 67 14.20 -7.22 6.66
N GLY A 68 15.29 -7.79 7.23
CA GLY A 68 15.69 -7.59 8.61
C GLY A 68 14.93 -8.46 9.62
N ILE A 69 14.27 -9.53 9.16
CA ILE A 69 13.58 -10.48 10.02
C ILE A 69 14.40 -11.77 10.10
N PHE A 70 14.96 -12.01 11.27
CA PHE A 70 15.85 -13.15 11.54
C PHE A 70 15.11 -14.21 12.36
N LEU A 71 14.68 -15.28 11.68
CA LEU A 71 14.06 -16.43 12.31
C LEU A 71 15.09 -17.53 12.52
N GLU A 72 15.28 -17.92 13.79
CA GLU A 72 16.17 -19.01 14.17
C GLU A 72 15.40 -20.32 14.33
N GLU A 73 16.06 -21.45 14.07
CA GLU A 73 15.48 -22.76 14.34
C GLU A 73 15.33 -22.98 15.86
N TYR A 74 14.16 -23.44 16.28
CA TYR A 74 13.85 -23.66 17.69
C TYR A 74 13.01 -24.94 17.87
N GLY A 75 13.65 -25.99 18.43
CA GLY A 75 12.97 -27.25 18.63
C GLY A 75 12.59 -27.96 17.32
N GLU A 76 11.53 -28.75 17.35
CA GLU A 76 11.09 -29.55 16.20
C GLU A 76 10.05 -28.77 15.36
N ASN A 77 10.43 -28.43 14.12
CA ASN A 77 9.58 -27.67 13.17
C ASN A 77 9.10 -26.31 13.71
N GLN A 78 9.89 -25.66 14.55
CA GLN A 78 9.58 -24.35 15.12
C GLN A 78 10.67 -23.35 14.77
N LEU A 79 10.25 -22.11 14.61
CA LEU A 79 11.10 -20.94 14.43
C LEU A 79 10.88 -19.98 15.59
N ILE A 80 11.92 -19.25 16.00
CA ILE A 80 11.85 -18.26 17.06
C ILE A 80 12.31 -16.91 16.54
N LEU A 81 11.54 -15.86 16.85
CA LEU A 81 11.88 -14.46 16.60
C LEU A 81 12.19 -13.79 17.94
N ARG A 82 13.40 -13.27 18.09
CA ARG A 82 13.87 -12.60 19.31
C ARG A 82 13.92 -11.08 19.19
N GLU A 83 14.06 -10.62 17.97
CA GLU A 83 14.13 -9.20 17.63
C GLU A 83 13.43 -8.96 16.31
N HIS A 84 12.96 -7.75 16.10
CA HIS A 84 12.29 -7.36 14.87
C HIS A 84 12.75 -5.96 14.43
N PRO A 85 12.70 -5.66 13.13
CA PRO A 85 13.03 -4.33 12.65
C PRO A 85 12.04 -3.29 13.19
N THR A 86 12.54 -2.10 13.52
CA THR A 86 11.74 -1.02 14.12
C THR A 86 10.57 -0.52 13.25
N TRP A 87 10.59 -0.81 11.95
CA TRP A 87 9.49 -0.49 11.04
C TRP A 87 8.27 -1.41 11.21
N LEU A 88 8.42 -2.58 11.83
CA LEU A 88 7.33 -3.52 12.09
C LEU A 88 6.76 -3.26 13.49
N GLN A 89 5.45 -3.03 13.58
CA GLN A 89 4.79 -2.77 14.86
C GLN A 89 4.59 -4.07 15.66
N GLU A 90 4.93 -4.06 16.94
CA GLU A 90 4.83 -5.24 17.81
C GLU A 90 3.38 -5.77 17.91
N SER A 91 2.36 -4.88 17.81
CA SER A 91 0.94 -5.26 17.87
C SER A 91 0.51 -6.22 16.74
N ASP A 92 1.16 -6.13 15.58
CA ASP A 92 0.79 -6.89 14.39
C ASP A 92 1.89 -7.89 13.99
N LEU A 93 2.94 -8.01 14.83
CA LEU A 93 4.17 -8.73 14.53
C LEU A 93 3.92 -10.20 14.20
N GLU A 94 3.23 -10.92 15.07
CA GLU A 94 2.99 -12.35 14.94
C GLU A 94 2.22 -12.66 13.64
N GLU A 95 1.11 -11.96 13.42
CA GLU A 95 0.29 -12.12 12.22
C GLU A 95 1.06 -11.78 10.96
N THR A 96 1.80 -10.67 10.99
CA THR A 96 2.58 -10.22 9.84
C THR A 96 3.70 -11.20 9.47
N VAL A 97 4.40 -11.75 10.46
CA VAL A 97 5.46 -12.73 10.20
C VAL A 97 4.88 -14.05 9.65
N TYR A 98 3.73 -14.51 10.15
CA TYR A 98 3.05 -15.67 9.55
C TYR A 98 2.67 -15.42 8.08
N GLU A 99 2.07 -14.27 7.76
CA GLU A 99 1.74 -13.91 6.37
C GLU A 99 2.99 -13.87 5.47
N MET A 100 4.11 -13.38 5.99
CA MET A 100 5.38 -13.38 5.26
C MET A 100 5.91 -14.79 5.00
N ILE A 101 5.81 -15.67 5.99
CA ILE A 101 6.20 -17.08 5.84
C ILE A 101 5.31 -17.74 4.78
N ASP A 102 4.00 -17.55 4.85
CA ASP A 102 3.04 -18.12 3.89
C ASP A 102 3.33 -17.63 2.46
N GLU A 103 3.61 -16.35 2.28
CA GLU A 103 3.94 -15.79 0.96
C GLU A 103 5.22 -16.43 0.37
N ILE A 104 6.24 -16.62 1.20
CA ILE A 104 7.48 -17.31 0.79
C ILE A 104 7.22 -18.75 0.37
N LEU A 105 6.32 -19.45 1.08
CA LEU A 105 5.98 -20.84 0.80
C LEU A 105 5.15 -20.98 -0.49
N LEU A 106 4.26 -20.05 -0.76
CA LEU A 106 3.39 -20.05 -1.95
C LEU A 106 4.14 -19.72 -3.24
N THR A 107 5.22 -18.94 -3.17
CA THR A 107 5.93 -18.45 -4.35
C THR A 107 6.87 -19.52 -4.91
N LYS A 108 6.58 -20.05 -6.12
CA LYS A 108 7.40 -21.09 -6.78
C LYS A 108 8.75 -20.59 -7.30
N GLU A 109 8.80 -19.36 -7.77
CA GLU A 109 10.02 -18.68 -8.22
C GLU A 109 10.22 -17.44 -7.34
N PHE A 110 11.15 -17.55 -6.40
CA PHE A 110 11.45 -16.46 -5.48
C PHE A 110 12.25 -15.37 -6.23
N SER A 111 11.65 -14.19 -6.37
CA SER A 111 12.32 -12.99 -6.81
C SER A 111 12.37 -11.98 -5.66
N VAL A 112 13.57 -11.68 -5.17
CA VAL A 112 13.80 -10.68 -4.12
C VAL A 112 13.12 -9.36 -4.44
N LYS A 113 13.16 -8.91 -5.70
CA LYS A 113 12.52 -7.66 -6.14
C LYS A 113 10.99 -7.73 -6.03
N LYS A 114 10.38 -8.85 -6.44
CA LYS A 114 8.94 -9.05 -6.35
C LYS A 114 8.51 -9.14 -4.89
N TYR A 115 9.26 -9.89 -4.10
CA TYR A 115 9.02 -10.05 -2.68
C TYR A 115 9.11 -8.72 -1.91
N ARG A 116 10.12 -7.89 -2.19
CA ARG A 116 10.22 -6.55 -1.59
C ARG A 116 9.01 -5.68 -1.92
N HIS A 117 8.51 -5.77 -3.14
CA HIS A 117 7.30 -5.06 -3.55
C HIS A 117 6.07 -5.53 -2.76
N GLU A 118 5.86 -6.82 -2.64
CA GLU A 118 4.75 -7.44 -1.92
C GLU A 118 4.82 -7.13 -0.43
N LEU A 119 6.01 -7.23 0.17
CA LEU A 119 6.26 -6.88 1.55
C LEU A 119 6.01 -5.39 1.84
N ALA A 120 6.52 -4.49 1.00
CA ALA A 120 6.26 -3.05 1.13
C ALA A 120 4.77 -2.72 1.01
N THR A 121 4.06 -3.42 0.12
CA THR A 121 2.60 -3.28 -0.05
C THR A 121 1.85 -3.74 1.20
N MET A 122 2.22 -4.90 1.75
CA MET A 122 1.62 -5.46 2.97
C MET A 122 1.82 -4.53 4.17
N VAL A 123 3.06 -4.08 4.40
CA VAL A 123 3.40 -3.18 5.52
C VAL A 123 2.71 -1.83 5.37
N ALA A 124 2.65 -1.28 4.16
CA ALA A 124 1.94 -0.03 3.87
C ALA A 124 0.44 -0.15 4.20
N CYS A 125 -0.19 -1.25 3.82
CA CYS A 125 -1.59 -1.52 4.10
C CYS A 125 -1.86 -1.62 5.61
N LYS A 126 -1.10 -2.43 6.33
CA LYS A 126 -1.28 -2.63 7.78
C LYS A 126 -0.99 -1.39 8.60
N SER A 127 -0.01 -0.58 8.20
CA SER A 127 0.35 0.66 8.89
C SER A 127 -0.51 1.86 8.51
N SER A 128 -1.39 1.76 7.50
CA SER A 128 -2.25 2.87 7.08
C SER A 128 -3.43 3.06 8.03
N ILE A 129 -3.82 4.32 8.25
CA ILE A 129 -4.99 4.65 9.07
C ILE A 129 -6.22 3.99 8.45
N LYS A 130 -7.00 3.29 9.27
CA LYS A 130 -8.25 2.66 8.81
C LYS A 130 -9.17 3.72 8.18
N ALA A 131 -9.87 3.33 7.13
CA ALA A 131 -10.88 4.18 6.48
C ALA A 131 -11.83 4.79 7.52
N ASN A 132 -12.25 6.06 7.33
CA ASN A 132 -13.12 6.84 8.22
C ASN A 132 -12.45 7.47 9.47
N HIS A 133 -11.12 7.53 9.57
CA HIS A 133 -10.52 8.39 10.59
C HIS A 133 -10.63 9.86 10.15
N PRO A 134 -11.29 10.73 10.94
CA PRO A 134 -11.38 12.14 10.59
C PRO A 134 -9.98 12.76 10.66
N LEU A 135 -9.56 13.42 9.58
CA LEU A 135 -8.35 14.22 9.55
C LEU A 135 -8.72 15.68 9.85
N ASP A 136 -7.96 16.33 10.71
CA ASP A 136 -8.02 17.78 10.83
C ASP A 136 -7.40 18.48 9.60
N ALA A 137 -7.62 19.78 9.47
CA ALA A 137 -7.16 20.53 8.31
C ALA A 137 -5.62 20.60 8.19
N ALA A 138 -4.88 20.45 9.28
CA ALA A 138 -3.42 20.44 9.26
C ALA A 138 -2.90 19.10 8.77
N SER A 139 -3.43 18.00 9.33
CA SER A 139 -3.12 16.63 8.90
C SER A 139 -3.51 16.36 7.44
N ALA A 140 -4.66 16.91 6.99
CA ALA A 140 -5.07 16.81 5.60
C ALA A 140 -4.08 17.51 4.65
N ARG A 141 -3.62 18.73 5.00
CA ARG A 141 -2.60 19.43 4.21
C ARG A 141 -1.26 18.71 4.20
N ALA A 142 -0.83 18.16 5.34
CA ALA A 142 0.39 17.38 5.42
C ALA A 142 0.32 16.14 4.51
N LEU A 143 -0.79 15.40 4.56
CA LEU A 143 -1.02 14.23 3.70
C LEU A 143 -0.93 14.58 2.20
N VAL A 144 -1.56 15.69 1.78
CA VAL A 144 -1.49 16.14 0.37
C VAL A 144 -0.07 16.55 -0.02
N ALA A 145 0.65 17.23 0.87
CA ALA A 145 2.03 17.63 0.63
C ALA A 145 2.95 16.41 0.50
N GLU A 146 2.82 15.41 1.36
CA GLU A 146 3.58 14.16 1.29
C GLU A 146 3.23 13.37 0.02
N LEU A 147 1.94 13.25 -0.32
CA LEU A 147 1.50 12.57 -1.54
C LEU A 147 2.12 13.21 -2.79
N ALA A 148 2.24 14.53 -2.81
CA ALA A 148 2.85 15.26 -3.93
C ALA A 148 4.35 14.97 -4.11
N THR A 149 5.04 14.43 -3.09
CA THR A 149 6.46 14.03 -3.17
C THR A 149 6.65 12.61 -3.69
N CYS A 150 5.58 11.81 -3.77
CA CYS A 150 5.63 10.44 -4.26
C CYS A 150 6.01 10.38 -5.75
N GLU A 151 6.72 9.33 -6.16
CA GLU A 151 7.04 9.07 -7.57
C GLU A 151 5.78 8.87 -8.42
N ASN A 152 4.77 8.20 -7.86
CA ASN A 152 3.49 8.00 -8.51
C ASN A 152 2.32 8.33 -7.58
N PRO A 153 1.94 9.62 -7.45
CA PRO A 153 0.89 10.04 -6.53
C PRO A 153 -0.54 9.62 -6.95
N TYR A 154 -0.74 9.08 -8.16
CA TYR A 154 -2.06 8.88 -8.76
C TYR A 154 -2.70 7.53 -8.46
N SER A 155 -1.95 6.56 -7.96
CA SER A 155 -2.47 5.23 -7.61
C SER A 155 -1.81 4.67 -6.35
N CYS A 156 -2.55 3.95 -5.51
CA CYS A 156 -1.98 3.24 -4.36
C CYS A 156 -1.23 1.97 -4.81
N ALA A 157 -0.59 1.28 -3.88
CA ALA A 157 0.14 0.03 -4.14
C ALA A 157 -0.74 -1.08 -4.77
N HIS A 158 -2.05 -1.06 -4.47
CA HIS A 158 -3.05 -1.99 -5.01
C HIS A 158 -3.66 -1.54 -6.35
N GLY A 159 -3.18 -0.43 -6.92
CA GLY A 159 -3.68 0.11 -8.19
C GLY A 159 -4.98 0.91 -8.09
N ARG A 160 -5.49 1.22 -6.88
CA ARG A 160 -6.66 2.09 -6.70
C ARG A 160 -6.26 3.55 -6.94
N PRO A 161 -7.10 4.36 -7.63
CA PRO A 161 -6.85 5.78 -7.77
C PRO A 161 -6.76 6.46 -6.40
N THR A 162 -5.74 7.27 -6.19
CA THR A 162 -5.57 8.11 -5.00
C THR A 162 -6.22 9.47 -5.18
N ILE A 163 -6.21 9.98 -6.42
CA ILE A 163 -6.70 11.29 -6.80
C ILE A 163 -7.63 11.16 -8.00
N VAL A 164 -8.81 11.80 -7.91
CA VAL A 164 -9.74 11.97 -9.04
C VAL A 164 -9.89 13.47 -9.29
N HIS A 165 -9.73 13.88 -10.53
CA HIS A 165 -9.85 15.28 -10.96
C HIS A 165 -11.06 15.50 -11.85
N PHE A 166 -11.84 16.52 -11.55
CA PHE A 166 -12.97 17.00 -12.35
C PHE A 166 -12.67 18.42 -12.80
N ASN A 167 -12.38 18.60 -14.08
CA ASN A 167 -12.21 19.93 -14.65
C ASN A 167 -13.57 20.66 -14.80
N SER A 168 -13.53 21.96 -15.10
CA SER A 168 -14.75 22.76 -15.24
C SER A 168 -15.71 22.21 -16.30
N GLY A 169 -15.19 21.65 -17.39
CA GLY A 169 -16.00 21.02 -18.45
C GLY A 169 -16.71 19.74 -17.97
N ASP A 170 -16.05 18.94 -17.13
CA ASP A 170 -16.65 17.75 -16.54
C ASP A 170 -17.77 18.14 -15.58
N MET A 171 -17.54 19.16 -14.76
CA MET A 171 -18.57 19.71 -13.88
C MET A 171 -19.78 20.26 -14.65
N GLU A 172 -19.54 21.01 -15.72
CA GLU A 172 -20.63 21.51 -16.57
C GLU A 172 -21.45 20.38 -17.21
N LYS A 173 -20.79 19.30 -17.65
CA LYS A 173 -21.47 18.09 -18.16
C LYS A 173 -22.30 17.42 -17.07
N MET A 174 -21.75 17.22 -15.86
CA MET A 174 -22.47 16.61 -14.73
C MET A 174 -23.73 17.39 -14.38
N PHE A 175 -23.69 18.73 -14.43
CA PHE A 175 -24.82 19.60 -14.19
C PHE A 175 -25.68 19.84 -15.45
N ARG A 176 -25.39 19.15 -16.56
CA ARG A 176 -26.07 19.30 -17.88
C ARG A 176 -26.04 20.74 -18.41
N ARG A 177 -25.05 21.55 -18.05
CA ARG A 177 -24.88 22.93 -18.55
C ARG A 177 -24.20 22.97 -19.92
N ARG A 178 -23.35 21.96 -20.26
CA ARG A 178 -22.94 21.69 -21.63
C ARG A 178 -23.68 20.44 -22.10
N GLN A 179 -24.62 20.64 -23.01
CA GLN A 179 -25.08 19.55 -23.86
C GLN A 179 -23.91 19.25 -24.80
N GLU A 180 -23.37 18.03 -24.75
CA GLU A 180 -22.63 17.52 -25.92
C GLU A 180 -23.56 17.69 -27.10
N ALA A 181 -23.08 18.43 -28.11
CA ALA A 181 -23.91 18.80 -29.23
C ALA A 181 -24.56 17.55 -29.85
N HIS A 182 -25.79 17.30 -29.51
CA HIS A 182 -26.72 16.58 -30.37
C HIS A 182 -27.03 17.41 -31.64
N LEU A 183 -26.04 18.19 -32.11
CA LEU A 183 -26.11 18.98 -33.32
C LEU A 183 -26.29 18.08 -34.58
N SER A 184 -25.90 16.82 -34.54
CA SER A 184 -26.09 15.91 -35.63
C SER A 184 -27.55 15.42 -35.78
N LYS A 185 -28.34 15.35 -34.69
CA LYS A 185 -29.75 14.91 -34.77
C LYS A 185 -30.74 16.07 -34.94
N ALA A 186 -30.42 17.24 -34.41
CA ALA A 186 -31.28 18.43 -34.61
C ALA A 186 -31.22 19.01 -36.03
N ALA A 187 -30.08 18.84 -36.70
CA ALA A 187 -29.95 19.27 -38.10
C ALA A 187 -30.62 18.31 -39.10
N SER A 188 -30.80 17.04 -38.79
CA SER A 188 -31.37 16.07 -39.72
C SER A 188 -32.89 16.20 -39.90
N TRP A 189 -33.62 16.68 -38.90
CA TRP A 189 -35.07 16.83 -39.05
C TRP A 189 -35.49 18.17 -39.69
N LYS A 190 -34.59 19.19 -39.73
CA LYS A 190 -34.79 20.43 -40.45
C LYS A 190 -34.69 20.31 -41.98
N ASN A 191 -34.13 19.19 -42.48
CA ASN A 191 -33.97 18.89 -43.89
C ASN A 191 -35.01 17.89 -44.41
N LEU A 192 -36.08 17.65 -43.67
CA LEU A 192 -37.21 16.81 -44.02
C LEU A 192 -38.46 17.61 -44.44
N ASN A 193 -38.29 18.75 -45.15
CA ASN A 193 -39.36 19.45 -45.86
C ASN A 193 -39.01 19.53 -47.33
#